data_cb38df6a0e9ca1b75bbc46eb833e8071
#
_entry.id   cb38df6a0e9ca1b75bbc46eb833e8071
#
_cell.length_a   1.000
_cell.length_b   1.000
_cell.length_c   1.000
_cell.angle_alpha   90.00
_cell.angle_beta   90.00
_cell.angle_gamma   90.00
#
_symmetry.space_group_name_H-M   'P 1'
#
loop_
_entity.id
_entity.type
_entity.pdbx_description
1 polymer ?
#
loop_
_entity_poly.entity_id
_entity_poly.type
_entity_poly.pdbx_seq_one_letter_code
_entity_poly.pdbx_strand_id
1 'polypeptide(L)'
;MKILFDYQIFFLQRYGGISNYFFNLIKEFNKKKIVNKVYAPLYINEYINNLKLDNKFGININLNFFKINYFLNKLFFSLFIKIYKPNIIHLTYYENNNFQKKTKKYILTVYDMIHEEFSLNFKKNKTSINKLNICNRVDHIITISKNTKKKLIEF
;
A
#
# COMPACT_ATOMS: atom_id res chain seq x y z
N MET A 1 3.92 1.86 -19.38
CA MET A 1 3.96 1.15 -18.08
C MET A 1 2.88 1.75 -17.18
N LYS A 2 2.02 0.92 -16.56
CA LYS A 2 0.92 1.35 -15.66
C LYS A 2 1.23 0.92 -14.24
N ILE A 3 1.23 1.86 -13.29
CA ILE A 3 1.46 1.60 -11.85
C ILE A 3 0.13 1.73 -11.11
N LEU A 4 -0.16 0.78 -10.24
CA LEU A 4 -1.34 0.78 -9.38
C LEU A 4 -0.89 0.80 -7.92
N PHE A 5 -1.34 1.80 -7.17
CA PHE A 5 -1.22 1.84 -5.71
C PHE A 5 -2.48 1.25 -5.09
N ASP A 6 -2.32 0.38 -4.10
CA ASP A 6 -3.44 -0.23 -3.42
C ASP A 6 -4.10 0.71 -2.37
N TYR A 7 -5.20 0.24 -1.79
CA TYR A 7 -6.03 1.01 -0.87
C TYR A 7 -5.51 1.07 0.56
N GLN A 8 -4.58 0.19 0.96
CA GLN A 8 -4.35 -0.15 2.37
C GLN A 8 -4.08 1.08 3.24
N ILE A 9 -3.03 1.85 2.93
CA ILE A 9 -2.68 2.99 3.78
C ILE A 9 -3.72 4.11 3.74
N PHE A 10 -4.40 4.28 2.62
CA PHE A 10 -5.42 5.31 2.45
C PHE A 10 -6.73 4.99 3.18
N PHE A 11 -6.95 3.70 3.47
CA PHE A 11 -8.04 3.24 4.31
C PHE A 11 -7.66 3.24 5.81
N LEU A 12 -6.38 3.02 6.13
CA LEU A 12 -5.90 2.90 7.51
C LEU A 12 -5.56 4.25 8.18
N GLN A 13 -5.18 5.26 7.39
CA GLN A 13 -4.73 6.56 7.91
C GLN A 13 -5.53 7.72 7.33
N ARG A 14 -6.17 8.51 8.19
CA ARG A 14 -6.75 9.80 7.80
C ARG A 14 -5.65 10.79 7.42
N TYR A 15 -4.64 10.92 8.28
CA TYR A 15 -3.37 11.62 8.05
C TYR A 15 -2.23 10.76 8.57
N GLY A 16 -1.05 10.84 7.94
CA GLY A 16 0.12 10.12 8.43
C GLY A 16 1.31 10.22 7.48
N GLY A 17 2.51 9.92 8.00
CA GLY A 17 3.75 10.00 7.23
C GLY A 17 3.77 9.06 6.02
N ILE A 18 3.26 7.85 6.19
CA ILE A 18 3.22 6.85 5.10
C ILE A 18 2.27 7.30 3.98
N SER A 19 1.07 7.74 4.31
CA SER A 19 0.12 8.21 3.30
C SER A 19 0.59 9.49 2.62
N ASN A 20 1.29 10.39 3.34
CA ASN A 20 1.92 11.57 2.76
C ASN A 20 3.07 11.21 1.80
N TYR A 21 3.88 10.19 2.15
CA TYR A 21 4.91 9.68 1.25
C TYR A 21 4.31 9.24 -0.10
N PHE A 22 3.26 8.41 -0.08
CA PHE A 22 2.61 7.97 -1.31
C PHE A 22 1.94 9.10 -2.08
N PHE A 23 1.30 10.04 -1.39
CA PHE A 23 0.73 11.22 -2.02
C PHE A 23 1.77 12.01 -2.82
N ASN A 24 2.94 12.27 -2.22
CA ASN A 24 4.03 12.97 -2.90
C ASN A 24 4.64 12.14 -4.03
N LEU A 25 4.81 10.83 -3.86
CA LEU A 25 5.29 9.93 -4.91
C LEU A 25 4.37 9.94 -6.13
N ILE A 26 3.06 9.89 -5.92
CA ILE A 26 2.05 9.98 -6.99
C ILE A 26 2.13 11.33 -7.71
N LYS A 27 2.28 12.44 -6.96
CA LYS A 27 2.47 13.77 -7.55
C LYS A 27 3.72 13.83 -8.44
N GLU A 28 4.83 13.28 -8.00
CA GLU A 28 6.06 13.24 -8.80
C GLU A 28 5.91 12.35 -10.05
N PHE A 29 5.21 11.22 -9.95
CA PHE A 29 4.89 10.39 -11.12
C PHE A 29 4.02 11.15 -12.12
N ASN A 30 3.05 11.93 -11.66
CA ASN A 30 2.21 12.75 -12.52
C ASN A 30 3.02 13.85 -13.23
N LYS A 31 3.93 14.53 -12.53
CA LYS A 31 4.85 15.51 -13.14
C LYS A 31 5.70 14.87 -14.24
N LYS A 32 6.18 13.66 -14.00
CA LYS A 32 6.98 12.89 -14.98
C LYS A 32 6.14 12.17 -16.05
N LYS A 33 4.82 12.40 -16.08
CA LYS A 33 3.87 11.76 -17.01
C LYS A 33 3.88 10.21 -16.95
N ILE A 34 4.25 9.64 -15.80
CA ILE A 34 4.18 8.20 -15.55
C ILE A 34 2.73 7.83 -15.27
N VAL A 35 2.18 6.90 -16.04
CA VAL A 35 0.79 6.44 -15.86
C VAL A 35 0.66 5.72 -14.52
N ASN A 36 -0.10 6.29 -13.63
CA ASN A 36 -0.33 5.73 -12.29
C ASN A 36 -1.75 5.99 -11.81
N LYS A 37 -2.25 5.14 -10.92
CA LYS A 37 -3.57 5.29 -10.29
C LYS A 37 -3.55 4.75 -8.86
N VAL A 38 -4.26 5.43 -7.97
CA VAL A 38 -4.64 4.91 -6.65
C VAL A 38 -5.99 4.23 -6.77
N TYR A 39 -6.07 3.00 -6.33
CA TYR A 39 -7.34 2.29 -6.21
C TYR A 39 -7.67 2.05 -4.74
N ALA A 40 -8.47 2.94 -4.20
CA ALA A 40 -8.96 2.91 -2.83
C ALA A 40 -10.48 3.14 -2.84
N PRO A 41 -11.28 2.10 -3.17
CA PRO A 41 -12.73 2.21 -3.33
C PRO A 41 -13.41 2.95 -2.18
N LEU A 42 -13.04 2.61 -0.96
CA LEU A 42 -13.47 3.26 0.28
C LEU A 42 -12.23 3.72 1.04
N TYR A 43 -12.09 5.01 1.29
CA TYR A 43 -10.94 5.56 1.98
C TYR A 43 -11.34 6.65 2.98
N ILE A 44 -10.43 6.92 3.92
CA ILE A 44 -10.57 8.01 4.91
C ILE A 44 -9.47 9.05 4.77
N ASN A 45 -8.51 8.82 3.87
CA ASN A 45 -7.29 9.62 3.78
C ASN A 45 -7.54 10.97 3.11
N GLU A 46 -7.15 12.03 3.79
CA GLU A 46 -7.38 13.40 3.31
C GLU A 46 -6.39 13.84 2.22
N TYR A 47 -5.16 13.27 2.20
CA TYR A 47 -4.21 13.65 1.16
C TYR A 47 -4.68 13.26 -0.24
N ILE A 48 -5.28 12.08 -0.40
CA ILE A 48 -5.73 11.65 -1.72
C ILE A 48 -6.97 12.40 -2.21
N ASN A 49 -7.69 13.13 -1.35
CA ASN A 49 -8.74 14.05 -1.79
C ASN A 49 -8.20 15.11 -2.75
N ASN A 50 -6.96 15.52 -2.57
CA ASN A 50 -6.29 16.53 -3.39
C ASN A 50 -5.70 15.98 -4.71
N LEU A 51 -5.82 14.67 -4.98
CA LEU A 51 -5.44 14.10 -6.26
C LEU A 51 -6.53 14.35 -7.32
N LYS A 52 -6.11 14.52 -8.57
CA LYS A 52 -7.03 14.57 -9.72
C LYS A 52 -7.84 13.28 -9.82
N LEU A 53 -9.08 13.36 -10.29
CA LEU A 53 -9.97 12.20 -10.46
C LEU A 53 -9.38 11.09 -11.33
N ASP A 54 -8.60 11.46 -12.34
CA ASP A 54 -7.92 10.49 -13.21
C ASP A 54 -6.88 9.63 -12.49
N ASN A 55 -6.32 10.16 -11.38
CA ASN A 55 -5.27 9.49 -10.61
C ASN A 55 -5.79 8.70 -9.42
N LYS A 56 -7.07 8.79 -9.10
CA LYS A 56 -7.67 8.01 -8.01
C LYS A 56 -9.01 7.40 -8.41
N PHE A 57 -9.34 6.30 -7.77
CA PHE A 57 -10.68 5.70 -7.80
C PHE A 57 -11.12 5.41 -6.37
N GLY A 58 -12.27 5.92 -5.99
CA GLY A 58 -12.88 5.69 -4.70
C GLY A 58 -13.55 6.91 -4.11
N ILE A 59 -14.23 6.70 -3.00
CA ILE A 59 -14.98 7.72 -2.25
C ILE A 59 -14.45 7.84 -0.83
N ASN A 60 -14.41 9.05 -0.30
CA ASN A 60 -14.11 9.30 1.10
C ASN A 60 -15.31 8.90 1.96
N ILE A 61 -15.06 8.13 3.01
CA ILE A 61 -16.09 7.63 3.92
C ILE A 61 -15.76 7.97 5.36
N ASN A 62 -16.80 8.04 6.20
CA ASN A 62 -16.61 7.99 7.65
C ASN A 62 -16.41 6.54 8.09
N LEU A 63 -15.50 6.31 9.07
CA LEU A 63 -15.11 4.97 9.54
C LEU A 63 -16.19 4.26 10.37
N ASN A 64 -17.43 4.24 9.89
CA ASN A 64 -18.42 3.31 10.39
C ASN A 64 -18.24 1.96 9.69
N PHE A 65 -18.35 0.85 10.42
CA PHE A 65 -18.26 -0.50 9.86
C PHE A 65 -16.88 -0.88 9.25
N PHE A 66 -15.80 -0.62 9.97
CA PHE A 66 -14.42 -0.86 9.52
C PHE A 66 -14.20 -2.23 8.85
N LYS A 67 -14.64 -3.33 9.48
CA LYS A 67 -14.42 -4.68 8.94
C LYS A 67 -15.12 -4.91 7.60
N ILE A 68 -16.34 -4.40 7.43
CA ILE A 68 -17.12 -4.53 6.20
C ILE A 68 -16.44 -3.73 5.08
N ASN A 69 -16.09 -2.47 5.37
CA ASN A 69 -15.43 -1.59 4.39
C ASN A 69 -14.06 -2.12 3.98
N TYR A 70 -13.32 -2.70 4.92
CA TYR A 70 -12.04 -3.37 4.62
C TYR A 70 -12.24 -4.58 3.68
N PHE A 71 -13.23 -5.42 3.95
CA PHE A 71 -13.55 -6.57 3.11
C PHE A 71 -13.98 -6.13 1.69
N LEU A 72 -14.82 -5.11 1.57
CA LEU A 72 -15.24 -4.55 0.29
C LEU A 72 -14.05 -4.00 -0.50
N ASN A 73 -13.16 -3.26 0.14
CA ASN A 73 -11.93 -2.79 -0.50
C ASN A 73 -11.11 -3.94 -1.10
N LYS A 74 -10.93 -5.02 -0.34
CA LYS A 74 -10.16 -6.20 -0.77
C LYS A 74 -10.82 -6.89 -1.97
N LEU A 75 -12.13 -7.07 -1.93
CA LEU A 75 -12.91 -7.69 -3.00
C LEU A 75 -12.83 -6.85 -4.28
N PHE A 76 -13.13 -5.57 -4.21
CA PHE A 76 -13.12 -4.67 -5.35
C PHE A 76 -11.71 -4.47 -5.92
N PHE A 77 -10.69 -4.43 -5.08
CA PHE A 77 -9.31 -4.34 -5.55
C PHE A 77 -8.93 -5.55 -6.41
N SER A 78 -9.30 -6.75 -5.99
CA SER A 78 -9.04 -7.97 -6.75
C SER A 78 -9.73 -7.97 -8.13
N LEU A 79 -10.95 -7.46 -8.20
CA LEU A 79 -11.69 -7.30 -9.47
C LEU A 79 -11.05 -6.22 -10.35
N PHE A 80 -10.72 -5.07 -9.77
CA PHE A 80 -10.13 -3.95 -10.51
C PHE A 80 -8.79 -4.29 -11.15
N ILE A 81 -7.93 -5.05 -10.47
CA ILE A 81 -6.66 -5.52 -11.04
C ILE A 81 -6.87 -6.27 -12.37
N LYS A 82 -7.94 -7.05 -12.49
CA LYS A 82 -8.25 -7.79 -13.72
C LYS A 82 -8.66 -6.87 -14.88
N ILE A 83 -9.39 -5.79 -14.54
CA ILE A 83 -9.90 -4.81 -15.54
C ILE A 83 -8.80 -3.81 -15.94
N TYR A 84 -8.14 -3.21 -14.95
CA TYR A 84 -7.14 -2.17 -15.18
C TYR A 84 -5.83 -2.70 -15.81
N LYS A 85 -5.50 -3.98 -15.53
CA LYS A 85 -4.31 -4.69 -16.02
C LYS A 85 -3.02 -3.88 -15.80
N PRO A 86 -2.67 -3.56 -14.52
CA PRO A 86 -1.43 -2.84 -14.23
C PRO A 86 -0.20 -3.71 -14.55
N ASN A 87 0.92 -3.08 -14.89
CA ASN A 87 2.21 -3.76 -14.99
C ASN A 87 2.85 -3.93 -13.61
N ILE A 88 2.68 -2.90 -12.76
CA ILE A 88 3.25 -2.84 -11.40
C ILE A 88 2.12 -2.57 -10.42
N ILE A 89 2.10 -3.30 -9.32
CA ILE A 89 1.27 -3.04 -8.14
C ILE A 89 2.20 -2.65 -7.00
N HIS A 90 2.07 -1.42 -6.52
CA HIS A 90 2.83 -0.94 -5.37
C HIS A 90 1.95 -1.05 -4.12
N LEU A 91 2.33 -1.97 -3.25
CA LEU A 91 1.64 -2.20 -1.98
C LEU A 91 2.00 -1.07 -1.00
N THR A 92 0.97 -0.47 -0.43
CA THR A 92 1.14 0.71 0.44
C THR A 92 1.25 0.37 1.91
N TYR A 93 0.93 -0.89 2.29
CA TYR A 93 1.06 -1.39 3.66
C TYR A 93 1.19 -2.92 3.71
N TYR A 94 1.24 -3.51 4.91
CA TYR A 94 1.61 -4.91 5.17
C TYR A 94 0.42 -5.86 5.32
N GLU A 95 -0.69 -5.61 4.65
CA GLU A 95 -1.83 -6.51 4.70
C GLU A 95 -1.71 -7.63 3.67
N ASN A 96 -2.14 -8.83 4.05
CA ASN A 96 -2.03 -10.01 3.20
C ASN A 96 -3.01 -9.94 2.02
N ASN A 97 -2.50 -9.64 0.85
CA ASN A 97 -3.25 -9.61 -0.41
C ASN A 97 -3.08 -10.92 -1.18
N ASN A 98 -4.09 -11.26 -1.97
CA ASN A 98 -3.98 -12.34 -2.93
C ASN A 98 -3.12 -11.89 -4.12
N PHE A 99 -1.89 -12.38 -4.18
CA PHE A 99 -0.94 -12.05 -5.25
C PHE A 99 -1.30 -12.79 -6.53
N GLN A 100 -1.54 -12.04 -7.61
CA GLN A 100 -1.75 -12.59 -8.95
C GLN A 100 -0.45 -12.44 -9.76
N LYS A 101 0.55 -13.29 -9.47
CA LYS A 101 1.94 -13.13 -9.96
C LYS A 101 2.17 -13.33 -11.46
N LYS A 102 1.28 -14.00 -12.20
CA LYS A 102 1.59 -14.45 -13.57
C LYS A 102 1.94 -13.35 -14.60
N THR A 103 1.50 -12.12 -14.37
CA THR A 103 1.66 -11.03 -15.38
C THR A 103 2.00 -9.66 -14.77
N LYS A 104 2.22 -9.57 -13.46
CA LYS A 104 2.36 -8.31 -12.74
C LYS A 104 3.53 -8.38 -11.78
N LYS A 105 4.21 -7.26 -11.61
CA LYS A 105 5.27 -7.08 -10.60
C LYS A 105 4.69 -6.41 -9.36
N TYR A 106 5.06 -6.93 -8.20
CA TYR A 106 4.67 -6.38 -6.90
C TYR A 106 5.86 -5.69 -6.26
N ILE A 107 5.65 -4.46 -5.82
CA ILE A 107 6.62 -3.66 -5.08
C ILE A 107 6.05 -3.38 -3.70
N LEU A 108 6.88 -3.43 -2.67
CA LEU A 108 6.55 -3.04 -1.30
C LEU A 108 7.51 -1.96 -0.82
N THR A 109 7.00 -0.94 -0.13
CA THR A 109 7.87 -0.02 0.65
C THR A 109 7.85 -0.43 2.12
N VAL A 110 9.05 -0.65 2.70
CA VAL A 110 9.25 -0.91 4.13
C VAL A 110 9.75 0.37 4.81
N TYR A 111 8.99 0.84 5.80
CA TYR A 111 9.24 2.13 6.47
C TYR A 111 10.17 2.02 7.66
N ASP A 112 10.01 0.97 8.44
CA ASP A 112 10.76 0.73 9.66
C ASP A 112 10.79 -0.76 10.01
N MET A 113 11.58 -1.10 11.03
CA MET A 113 11.68 -2.43 11.64
C MET A 113 11.36 -2.38 13.14
N ILE A 114 10.55 -1.40 13.57
CA ILE A 114 10.23 -1.16 14.99
C ILE A 114 9.55 -2.37 15.62
N HIS A 115 8.59 -2.97 14.93
CA HIS A 115 7.84 -4.13 15.43
C HIS A 115 8.73 -5.37 15.60
N GLU A 116 9.74 -5.51 14.78
CA GLU A 116 10.72 -6.59 14.79
C GLU A 116 11.76 -6.37 15.90
N GLU A 117 12.31 -5.17 16.00
CA GLU A 117 13.31 -4.80 17.00
C GLU A 117 12.79 -4.82 18.43
N PHE A 118 11.57 -4.34 18.62
CA PHE A 118 10.91 -4.28 19.93
C PHE A 118 9.81 -5.33 20.06
N SER A 119 10.06 -6.54 19.56
CA SER A 119 9.08 -7.63 19.50
C SER A 119 8.42 -7.96 20.83
N LEU A 120 9.12 -7.78 21.96
CA LEU A 120 8.58 -7.96 23.32
C LEU A 120 7.41 -7.02 23.61
N ASN A 121 7.47 -5.78 23.11
CA ASN A 121 6.43 -4.77 23.31
C ASN A 121 5.24 -4.96 22.34
N PHE A 122 5.45 -5.69 21.24
CA PHE A 122 4.47 -5.87 20.18
C PHE A 122 4.03 -7.32 19.96
N LYS A 123 4.19 -8.20 20.97
CA LYS A 123 3.91 -9.66 20.89
C LYS A 123 2.55 -10.04 20.29
N LYS A 124 1.54 -9.19 20.44
CA LYS A 124 0.20 -9.41 19.87
C LYS A 124 -0.01 -8.78 18.49
N ASN A 125 0.98 -8.06 17.98
CA ASN A 125 0.84 -7.35 16.71
C ASN A 125 1.20 -8.26 15.52
N LYS A 126 0.23 -8.51 14.67
CA LYS A 126 0.40 -9.30 13.44
C LYS A 126 1.21 -8.58 12.36
N THR A 127 1.57 -7.30 12.56
CA THR A 127 2.24 -6.48 11.54
C THR A 127 3.59 -7.07 11.13
N SER A 128 4.38 -7.55 12.09
CA SER A 128 5.69 -8.15 11.83
C SER A 128 5.56 -9.42 10.96
N ILE A 129 4.66 -10.33 11.36
CA ILE A 129 4.40 -11.57 10.60
C ILE A 129 3.91 -11.26 9.19
N ASN A 130 2.98 -10.31 9.07
CA ASN A 130 2.45 -9.88 7.77
C ASN A 130 3.54 -9.25 6.91
N LYS A 131 4.38 -8.38 7.49
CA LYS A 131 5.51 -7.74 6.81
C LYS A 131 6.45 -8.78 6.22
N LEU A 132 6.91 -9.75 7.03
CA LEU A 132 7.77 -10.84 6.58
C LEU A 132 7.14 -11.66 5.45
N ASN A 133 5.88 -12.07 5.64
CA ASN A 133 5.14 -12.84 4.63
C ASN A 133 5.03 -12.11 3.30
N ILE A 134 4.86 -10.79 3.32
CA ILE A 134 4.76 -9.98 2.10
C ILE A 134 6.13 -9.76 1.49
N CYS A 135 7.16 -9.46 2.29
CA CYS A 135 8.54 -9.31 1.81
C CYS A 135 9.00 -10.54 1.01
N ASN A 136 8.66 -11.75 1.48
CA ASN A 136 9.00 -12.99 0.81
C ASN A 136 8.19 -13.24 -0.49
N ARG A 137 7.17 -12.45 -0.76
CA ARG A 137 6.24 -12.67 -1.89
C ARG A 137 6.29 -11.59 -2.96
N VAL A 138 6.82 -10.41 -2.68
CA VAL A 138 6.96 -9.32 -3.64
C VAL A 138 8.18 -9.52 -4.54
N ASP A 139 8.18 -8.87 -5.69
CA ASP A 139 9.31 -8.91 -6.63
C ASP A 139 10.41 -7.92 -6.24
N HIS A 140 10.06 -6.77 -5.63
CA HIS A 140 10.99 -5.74 -5.22
C HIS A 140 10.58 -5.09 -3.90
N ILE A 141 11.58 -4.74 -3.09
CA ILE A 141 11.39 -4.01 -1.84
C ILE A 141 12.12 -2.67 -1.93
N ILE A 142 11.42 -1.61 -1.55
CA ILE A 142 11.98 -0.28 -1.34
C ILE A 142 12.07 -0.05 0.16
N THR A 143 13.21 0.39 0.66
CA THR A 143 13.37 0.78 2.06
C THR A 143 13.62 2.28 2.15
N ILE A 144 13.06 2.94 3.15
CA ILE A 144 13.18 4.41 3.31
C ILE A 144 14.57 4.86 3.77
N SER A 145 15.38 3.93 4.28
CA SER A 145 16.75 4.23 4.75
C SER A 145 17.68 3.02 4.60
N LYS A 146 18.98 3.30 4.62
CA LYS A 146 20.03 2.25 4.65
C LYS A 146 19.93 1.40 5.92
N ASN A 147 19.56 2.02 7.05
CA ASN A 147 19.39 1.31 8.31
C ASN A 147 18.21 0.33 8.23
N THR A 148 17.06 0.77 7.70
CA THR A 148 15.89 -0.12 7.47
C THR A 148 16.26 -1.28 6.55
N LYS A 149 17.07 -1.02 5.48
CA LYS A 149 17.56 -2.08 4.60
C LYS A 149 18.39 -3.10 5.34
N LYS A 150 19.38 -2.62 6.11
CA LYS A 150 20.29 -3.50 6.88
C LYS A 150 19.49 -4.41 7.81
N LYS A 151 18.62 -3.83 8.62
CA LYS A 151 17.77 -4.57 9.58
C LYS A 151 16.82 -5.56 8.91
N LEU A 152 16.26 -5.20 7.75
CA LEU A 152 15.39 -6.10 7.00
C LEU A 152 16.13 -7.33 6.43
N ILE A 153 17.42 -7.21 6.13
CA ILE A 153 18.25 -8.33 5.65
C ILE A 153 18.67 -9.24 6.82
N GLU A 154 18.87 -8.66 8.01
CA GLU A 154 19.24 -9.39 9.21
C GLU A 154 18.07 -10.14 9.86
N PHE A 155 16.84 -9.76 9.55
CA PHE A 155 15.60 -10.33 10.09
C PHE A 155 15.08 -11.49 9.24
#